data_eb755b071aacdcbe722494c5ffc09c3a
#
_entry.id   eb755b071aacdcbe722494c5ffc09c3a
#
_cell.length_a   1.000
_cell.length_b   1.000
_cell.length_c   1.000
_cell.angle_alpha   90.00
_cell.angle_beta   90.00
_cell.angle_gamma   90.00
#
_symmetry.space_group_name_H-M   'P 1'
#
loop_
_entity.id
_entity.type
_entity.pdbx_description
1 polymer ?
#
loop_
_entity_poly.entity_id
_entity_poly.type
_entity_poly.pdbx_seq_one_letter_code
_entity_poly.pdbx_strand_id
1 'polypeptide(L)'
;MANYILGDVMKAEAFISVADADGKYHLEPYFSANTMTESTINISTTAEEIRGGWGNQLLGKIFHDSNFTVNLTEALWSLDYLAAQIGKSVAKDGKGAKMNEATGKISTAKALTFDTPLGEGVEIAAMFGASNGFCNDTNTPVIWAKDCNGNIYTFTVGGNKGNYTYTIVGEHTFDADTSVCIMYPTKETNCEQLIVKAAYEPAEFSLFLYGKIFKGDGCQKSKSNKVGTFTIEIPRFQLDGTVDLTMNPSSAATTSLNGSALAYGCTCGGDPEYAKITVILDKQA
;
A
#
# COMPACT_ATOMS: atom_id res chain seq x y z
N MET A 1 -36.48 8.02 21.71
CA MET A 1 -35.14 7.90 21.10
C MET A 1 -35.32 7.94 19.60
N ALA A 2 -34.55 8.72 18.88
CA ALA A 2 -34.60 8.71 17.43
C ALA A 2 -33.88 7.46 16.93
N ASN A 3 -34.52 6.69 16.07
CA ASN A 3 -33.88 5.54 15.42
C ASN A 3 -33.25 6.00 14.12
N TYR A 4 -31.97 5.70 13.94
CA TYR A 4 -31.22 6.03 12.74
C TYR A 4 -30.78 4.76 12.03
N ILE A 5 -30.71 4.85 10.71
CA ILE A 5 -30.09 3.85 9.86
C ILE A 5 -28.71 4.42 9.48
N LEU A 6 -27.65 3.73 9.86
CA LEU A 6 -26.31 4.08 9.43
C LEU A 6 -26.15 3.67 7.96
N GLY A 7 -25.69 4.61 7.16
CA GLY A 7 -25.21 4.31 5.82
C GLY A 7 -23.74 3.85 5.87
N ASP A 8 -23.18 3.64 4.70
CA ASP A 8 -21.77 3.29 4.57
C ASP A 8 -20.86 4.43 5.02
N VAL A 9 -19.65 4.09 5.49
CA VAL A 9 -18.57 5.07 5.58
C VAL A 9 -18.22 5.48 4.15
N MET A 10 -18.36 6.76 3.87
CA MET A 10 -18.18 7.30 2.51
C MET A 10 -16.79 7.86 2.27
N LYS A 11 -16.11 8.21 3.36
CA LYS A 11 -14.82 8.87 3.31
C LYS A 11 -14.02 8.57 4.57
N ALA A 12 -12.74 8.28 4.37
CA ALA A 12 -11.76 8.21 5.44
C ALA A 12 -10.64 9.20 5.16
N GLU A 13 -10.28 10.01 6.13
CA GLU A 13 -9.18 10.96 6.07
C GLU A 13 -8.18 10.65 7.17
N ALA A 14 -6.93 10.50 6.78
CA ALA A 14 -5.82 10.26 7.69
C ALA A 14 -4.96 11.53 7.80
N PHE A 15 -4.53 11.84 9.01
CA PHE A 15 -3.66 12.97 9.31
C PHE A 15 -2.49 12.52 10.15
N ILE A 16 -1.30 12.93 9.76
CA ILE A 16 -0.08 12.68 10.52
C ILE A 16 0.25 13.91 11.38
N SER A 17 0.75 13.66 12.59
CA SER A 17 1.21 14.74 13.47
C SER A 17 2.65 15.09 13.13
N VAL A 18 2.88 16.32 12.71
CA VAL A 18 4.20 16.83 12.32
C VAL A 18 4.61 17.94 13.28
N ALA A 19 5.85 17.89 13.75
CA ALA A 19 6.42 18.98 14.55
C ALA A 19 6.93 20.09 13.62
N ASP A 20 6.54 21.32 13.91
CA ASP A 20 7.10 22.51 13.26
C ASP A 20 8.51 22.83 13.79
N ALA A 21 9.12 23.88 13.24
CA ALA A 21 10.46 24.33 13.64
C ALA A 21 10.53 24.81 15.12
N ASP A 22 9.40 25.16 15.70
CA ASP A 22 9.27 25.61 17.11
C ASP A 22 8.94 24.44 18.06
N GLY A 23 8.86 23.21 17.54
CA GLY A 23 8.51 22.02 18.30
C GLY A 23 7.02 21.88 18.64
N LYS A 24 6.15 22.67 18.00
CA LYS A 24 4.70 22.52 18.10
C LYS A 24 4.22 21.51 17.09
N TYR A 25 3.26 20.67 17.50
CA TYR A 25 2.66 19.67 16.63
C TYR A 25 1.42 20.25 15.93
N HIS A 26 1.31 19.96 14.65
CA HIS A 26 0.12 20.21 13.84
C HIS A 26 -0.22 18.98 13.01
N LEU A 27 -1.47 18.87 12.57
CA LEU A 27 -1.94 17.77 11.75
C LEU A 27 -1.79 18.14 10.26
N GLU A 28 -1.09 17.29 9.51
CA GLU A 28 -1.01 17.37 8.06
C GLU A 28 -1.78 16.23 7.41
N PRO A 29 -2.49 16.49 6.30
CA PRO A 29 -3.15 15.42 5.54
C PRO A 29 -2.14 14.38 5.10
N TYR A 30 -2.43 13.11 5.37
CA TYR A 30 -1.58 11.98 5.01
C TYR A 30 -2.13 11.27 3.77
N PHE A 31 -3.35 10.80 3.84
CA PHE A 31 -4.09 10.29 2.70
C PHE A 31 -5.59 10.49 2.87
N SER A 32 -6.33 10.37 1.76
CA SER A 32 -7.79 10.43 1.75
C SER A 32 -8.33 9.29 0.88
N ALA A 33 -9.24 8.49 1.43
CA ALA A 33 -9.92 7.40 0.78
C ALA A 33 -11.41 7.77 0.62
N ASN A 34 -11.87 7.84 -0.62
CA ASN A 34 -13.20 8.37 -0.96
C ASN A 34 -14.09 7.36 -1.70
N THR A 35 -13.54 6.20 -2.07
CA THR A 35 -14.24 5.15 -2.84
C THR A 35 -14.34 3.85 -2.04
N MET A 36 -14.74 3.98 -0.77
CA MET A 36 -14.93 2.85 0.13
C MET A 36 -16.00 1.91 -0.40
N THR A 37 -15.68 0.63 -0.46
CA THR A 37 -16.63 -0.44 -0.83
C THR A 37 -17.17 -1.17 0.37
N GLU A 38 -16.38 -1.25 1.43
CA GLU A 38 -16.76 -1.89 2.68
C GLU A 38 -16.10 -1.19 3.86
N SER A 39 -16.81 -1.11 4.99
CA SER A 39 -16.28 -0.60 6.24
C SER A 39 -16.88 -1.35 7.42
N THR A 40 -16.03 -1.84 8.30
CA THR A 40 -16.44 -2.51 9.52
C THR A 40 -15.71 -1.91 10.72
N ILE A 41 -16.47 -1.56 11.74
CA ILE A 41 -15.95 -1.07 13.02
C ILE A 41 -16.36 -2.07 14.08
N ASN A 42 -15.38 -2.59 14.81
CA ASN A 42 -15.62 -3.54 15.89
C ASN A 42 -15.11 -2.97 17.21
N ILE A 43 -15.99 -2.91 18.19
CA ILE A 43 -15.69 -2.52 19.55
C ILE A 43 -15.95 -3.74 20.42
N SER A 44 -14.92 -4.24 21.07
CA SER A 44 -15.00 -5.47 21.88
C SER A 44 -14.26 -5.32 23.21
N THR A 45 -14.68 -6.11 24.17
CA THR A 45 -13.98 -6.27 25.46
C THR A 45 -14.07 -7.73 25.88
N THR A 46 -13.04 -8.22 26.53
CA THR A 46 -13.01 -9.58 27.07
C THR A 46 -13.66 -9.57 28.45
N ALA A 47 -14.47 -10.59 28.73
CA ALA A 47 -15.10 -10.76 30.03
C ALA A 47 -14.66 -12.08 30.66
N GLU A 48 -14.10 -12.01 31.87
CA GLU A 48 -13.82 -13.17 32.68
C GLU A 48 -14.98 -13.40 33.67
N GLU A 49 -15.49 -14.63 33.70
CA GLU A 49 -16.61 -15.00 34.55
C GLU A 49 -16.12 -15.49 35.92
N ILE A 50 -16.59 -14.85 36.97
CA ILE A 50 -16.36 -15.31 38.34
C ILE A 50 -17.51 -16.25 38.70
N ARG A 51 -17.18 -17.50 38.95
CA ARG A 51 -18.15 -18.53 39.35
C ARG A 51 -17.77 -19.12 40.71
N GLY A 52 -18.78 -19.49 41.49
CA GLY A 52 -18.55 -20.09 42.83
C GLY A 52 -19.84 -20.51 43.52
N GLY A 53 -19.68 -21.03 44.75
CA GLY A 53 -20.81 -21.52 45.55
C GLY A 53 -21.35 -22.88 45.09
N TRP A 54 -22.40 -23.34 45.79
CA TRP A 54 -23.05 -24.59 45.43
C TRP A 54 -23.72 -24.46 44.04
N GLY A 55 -23.36 -25.38 43.13
CA GLY A 55 -23.87 -25.36 41.74
C GLY A 55 -23.06 -24.47 40.79
N ASN A 56 -21.89 -23.98 41.23
CA ASN A 56 -20.99 -23.17 40.37
C ASN A 56 -21.68 -21.98 39.68
N GLN A 57 -22.46 -21.24 40.45
CA GLN A 57 -23.26 -20.12 39.93
C GLN A 57 -22.35 -18.97 39.46
N LEU A 58 -22.82 -18.24 38.43
CA LEU A 58 -22.18 -17.02 37.96
C LEU A 58 -22.36 -15.93 39.01
N LEU A 59 -21.25 -15.50 39.67
CA LEU A 59 -21.26 -14.47 40.69
C LEU A 59 -21.00 -13.06 40.14
N GLY A 60 -20.26 -12.96 39.04
CA GLY A 60 -19.95 -11.70 38.39
C GLY A 60 -19.12 -11.87 37.14
N LYS A 61 -18.84 -10.75 36.50
CA LYS A 61 -17.92 -10.66 35.35
C LYS A 61 -16.95 -9.52 35.55
N ILE A 62 -15.67 -9.75 35.23
CA ILE A 62 -14.64 -8.71 35.15
C ILE A 62 -14.38 -8.48 33.67
N PHE A 63 -14.42 -7.22 33.25
CA PHE A 63 -14.13 -6.82 31.89
C PHE A 63 -12.71 -6.27 31.78
N HIS A 64 -11.98 -6.73 30.79
CA HIS A 64 -10.61 -6.31 30.48
C HIS A 64 -10.35 -6.38 28.98
N ASP A 65 -9.18 -5.91 28.52
CA ASP A 65 -8.73 -5.99 27.13
C ASP A 65 -9.72 -5.41 26.13
N SER A 66 -10.12 -4.16 26.36
CA SER A 66 -10.95 -3.43 25.41
C SER A 66 -10.18 -3.18 24.12
N ASN A 67 -10.84 -3.37 22.98
CA ASN A 67 -10.25 -3.20 21.65
C ASN A 67 -11.21 -2.47 20.72
N PHE A 68 -10.64 -1.63 19.86
CA PHE A 68 -11.37 -0.90 18.83
C PHE A 68 -10.65 -1.10 17.49
N THR A 69 -11.24 -1.89 16.60
CA THR A 69 -10.66 -2.17 15.29
C THR A 69 -11.50 -1.59 14.16
N VAL A 70 -10.83 -1.17 13.11
CA VAL A 70 -11.45 -0.63 11.90
C VAL A 70 -10.89 -1.38 10.70
N ASN A 71 -11.78 -1.89 9.87
CA ASN A 71 -11.45 -2.54 8.62
C ASN A 71 -12.13 -1.76 7.49
N LEU A 72 -11.35 -1.25 6.56
CA LEU A 72 -11.81 -0.47 5.43
C LEU A 72 -11.31 -1.12 4.15
N THR A 73 -12.17 -1.17 3.14
CA THR A 73 -11.80 -1.64 1.79
C THR A 73 -12.04 -0.51 0.81
N GLU A 74 -10.96 -0.09 0.15
CA GLU A 74 -10.95 0.98 -0.84
C GLU A 74 -10.92 0.36 -2.25
N ALA A 75 -11.74 0.90 -3.17
CA ALA A 75 -11.79 0.42 -4.55
C ALA A 75 -10.60 0.87 -5.39
N LEU A 76 -9.92 1.94 -4.97
CA LEU A 76 -8.75 2.47 -5.67
C LEU A 76 -7.48 2.00 -4.97
N TRP A 77 -6.50 1.62 -5.78
CA TRP A 77 -5.17 1.33 -5.31
C TRP A 77 -4.28 2.57 -5.37
N SER A 78 -3.47 2.78 -4.33
CA SER A 78 -2.50 3.87 -4.24
C SER A 78 -1.21 3.40 -3.56
N LEU A 79 -0.07 3.89 -4.02
CA LEU A 79 1.20 3.69 -3.34
C LEU A 79 1.22 4.35 -1.95
N ASP A 80 0.47 5.43 -1.74
CA ASP A 80 0.39 6.08 -0.44
C ASP A 80 -0.28 5.18 0.61
N TYR A 81 -1.28 4.36 0.24
CA TYR A 81 -1.88 3.38 1.15
C TYR A 81 -0.88 2.27 1.52
N LEU A 82 -0.13 1.80 0.53
CA LEU A 82 0.92 0.81 0.77
C LEU A 82 2.04 1.40 1.64
N ALA A 83 2.40 2.65 1.41
CA ALA A 83 3.39 3.37 2.20
C ALA A 83 2.95 3.51 3.66
N ALA A 84 1.67 3.81 3.91
CA ALA A 84 1.10 3.87 5.25
C ALA A 84 1.17 2.52 5.98
N GLN A 85 0.88 1.41 5.28
CA GLN A 85 0.97 0.06 5.84
C GLN A 85 2.39 -0.33 6.29
N ILE A 86 3.41 0.18 5.62
CA ILE A 86 4.81 -0.11 5.94
C ILE A 86 5.52 1.05 6.66
N GLY A 87 4.81 2.12 7.02
CA GLY A 87 5.35 3.29 7.72
C GLY A 87 6.46 4.00 6.95
N LYS A 88 6.30 4.16 5.65
CA LYS A 88 7.23 4.84 4.75
C LYS A 88 6.54 5.92 3.95
N SER A 89 7.30 6.74 3.27
CA SER A 89 6.80 7.72 2.30
C SER A 89 7.11 7.27 0.87
N VAL A 90 6.23 7.62 -0.05
CA VAL A 90 6.46 7.46 -1.47
C VAL A 90 7.45 8.51 -1.94
N ALA A 91 8.54 8.09 -2.57
CA ALA A 91 9.43 9.01 -3.26
C ALA A 91 8.78 9.40 -4.59
N LYS A 92 8.38 10.66 -4.71
CA LYS A 92 7.92 11.28 -5.96
C LYS A 92 9.15 11.78 -6.71
N ASP A 93 9.14 11.69 -8.02
CA ASP A 93 10.31 11.94 -8.89
C ASP A 93 11.48 10.95 -8.67
N GLY A 94 11.15 9.74 -8.27
CA GLY A 94 12.10 8.65 -8.10
C GLY A 94 12.74 8.23 -9.42
N LYS A 95 13.91 7.56 -9.31
CA LYS A 95 14.57 6.90 -10.44
C LYS A 95 14.22 5.42 -10.38
N GLY A 96 13.43 4.96 -11.35
CA GLY A 96 13.02 3.57 -11.46
C GLY A 96 13.68 2.87 -12.64
N ALA A 97 13.50 1.56 -12.69
CA ALA A 97 13.84 0.76 -13.86
C ALA A 97 12.57 0.09 -14.41
N LYS A 98 12.37 0.19 -15.72
CA LYS A 98 11.31 -0.50 -16.45
C LYS A 98 11.93 -1.60 -17.29
N MET A 99 11.40 -2.83 -17.16
CA MET A 99 11.80 -3.94 -18.02
C MET A 99 11.12 -3.78 -19.38
N ASN A 100 11.90 -3.85 -20.44
CA ASN A 100 11.44 -3.81 -21.82
C ASN A 100 11.87 -5.08 -22.55
N GLU A 101 11.19 -5.35 -23.67
CA GLU A 101 11.48 -6.46 -24.55
C GLU A 101 11.71 -5.93 -25.96
N ALA A 102 12.67 -6.51 -26.68
CA ALA A 102 12.96 -6.24 -28.08
C ALA A 102 13.39 -7.53 -28.78
N THR A 103 13.32 -7.53 -30.10
CA THR A 103 13.91 -8.60 -30.91
C THR A 103 15.32 -8.26 -31.35
N GLY A 104 16.10 -9.28 -31.60
CA GLY A 104 17.47 -9.11 -32.04
C GLY A 104 18.13 -10.43 -32.42
N LYS A 105 19.44 -10.39 -32.63
CA LYS A 105 20.25 -11.52 -33.03
C LYS A 105 21.56 -11.57 -32.26
N ILE A 106 22.01 -12.78 -31.98
CA ILE A 106 23.39 -13.05 -31.53
C ILE A 106 24.13 -13.62 -32.74
N SER A 107 25.20 -12.95 -33.17
CA SER A 107 26.03 -13.42 -34.26
C SER A 107 26.96 -14.56 -33.86
N THR A 108 27.55 -15.25 -34.82
CA THR A 108 28.60 -16.26 -34.60
C THR A 108 29.82 -15.68 -33.87
N ALA A 109 30.06 -14.37 -34.01
CA ALA A 109 31.10 -13.62 -33.28
C ALA A 109 30.68 -13.21 -31.86
N LYS A 110 29.57 -13.75 -31.34
CA LYS A 110 29.00 -13.44 -30.00
C LYS A 110 28.54 -11.97 -29.82
N ALA A 111 28.35 -11.24 -30.90
CA ALA A 111 27.85 -9.87 -30.87
C ALA A 111 26.32 -9.87 -30.82
N LEU A 112 25.74 -9.15 -29.84
CA LEU A 112 24.30 -8.92 -29.73
C LEU A 112 23.91 -7.68 -30.54
N THR A 113 22.91 -7.82 -31.39
CA THR A 113 22.37 -6.73 -32.21
C THR A 113 20.86 -6.66 -32.04
N PHE A 114 20.34 -5.48 -31.78
CA PHE A 114 18.91 -5.21 -31.76
C PHE A 114 18.41 -5.02 -33.18
N ASP A 115 17.27 -5.63 -33.54
CA ASP A 115 16.62 -5.42 -34.87
C ASP A 115 16.21 -3.96 -35.04
N THR A 116 15.77 -3.32 -33.97
CA THR A 116 15.54 -1.87 -33.90
C THR A 116 16.53 -1.27 -32.92
N PRO A 117 17.48 -0.42 -33.35
CA PRO A 117 18.43 0.20 -32.43
C PRO A 117 17.72 0.93 -31.30
N LEU A 118 18.31 0.87 -30.11
CA LEU A 118 17.80 1.64 -28.97
C LEU A 118 17.89 3.14 -29.30
N GLY A 119 16.80 3.87 -29.06
CA GLY A 119 16.74 5.31 -29.31
C GLY A 119 17.83 6.07 -28.53
N GLU A 120 18.27 7.21 -29.05
CA GLU A 120 19.33 8.04 -28.44
C GLU A 120 19.00 8.47 -26.99
N GLY A 121 17.69 8.48 -26.64
CA GLY A 121 17.20 8.82 -25.30
C GLY A 121 17.24 7.69 -24.28
N VAL A 122 17.41 6.45 -24.71
CA VAL A 122 17.30 5.27 -23.84
C VAL A 122 18.57 5.09 -23.01
N GLU A 123 18.43 5.03 -21.71
CA GLU A 123 19.50 4.70 -20.76
C GLU A 123 19.22 3.33 -20.12
N ILE A 124 20.15 2.37 -20.31
CA ILE A 124 20.05 1.05 -19.70
C ILE A 124 20.35 1.19 -18.21
N ALA A 125 19.42 0.72 -17.37
CA ALA A 125 19.54 0.76 -15.92
C ALA A 125 20.31 -0.44 -15.38
N ALA A 126 20.97 -0.28 -14.25
CA ALA A 126 21.40 -1.41 -13.43
C ALA A 126 20.20 -1.93 -12.63
N MET A 127 19.95 -3.23 -12.69
CA MET A 127 18.93 -3.88 -11.88
C MET A 127 19.53 -4.36 -10.56
N PHE A 128 18.71 -4.34 -9.52
CA PHE A 128 19.07 -4.85 -8.22
C PHE A 128 19.51 -6.33 -8.32
N GLY A 129 20.72 -6.63 -7.87
CA GLY A 129 21.26 -7.99 -7.89
C GLY A 129 21.70 -8.54 -9.25
N ALA A 130 21.72 -7.70 -10.29
CA ALA A 130 21.92 -8.14 -11.67
C ALA A 130 23.34 -8.65 -11.96
N SER A 131 24.37 -8.20 -11.24
CA SER A 131 25.76 -8.50 -11.62
C SER A 131 26.39 -9.68 -10.88
N ASN A 132 26.12 -9.89 -9.58
CA ASN A 132 26.77 -10.96 -8.79
C ASN A 132 25.95 -11.42 -7.58
N GLY A 133 24.64 -11.39 -7.67
CA GLY A 133 23.76 -11.71 -6.54
C GLY A 133 23.50 -10.53 -5.61
N PHE A 134 22.69 -10.76 -4.60
CA PHE A 134 22.06 -9.75 -3.77
C PHE A 134 22.98 -8.84 -2.94
N CYS A 135 24.28 -9.09 -2.94
CA CYS A 135 25.23 -8.40 -2.06
C CYS A 135 26.36 -7.68 -2.78
N ASN A 136 26.27 -7.40 -4.07
CA ASN A 136 27.39 -6.80 -4.79
C ASN A 136 27.10 -5.38 -5.27
N ASP A 137 27.97 -4.45 -4.86
CA ASP A 137 27.88 -3.01 -5.15
C ASP A 137 28.24 -2.61 -6.60
N THR A 138 28.57 -3.59 -7.46
CA THR A 138 28.88 -3.30 -8.85
C THR A 138 27.61 -3.13 -9.66
N ASN A 139 27.18 -1.88 -9.81
CA ASN A 139 26.05 -1.45 -10.63
C ASN A 139 26.30 -1.60 -12.14
N THR A 140 26.89 -2.72 -12.58
CA THR A 140 27.07 -2.96 -14.02
C THR A 140 25.74 -3.36 -14.63
N PRO A 141 25.21 -2.61 -15.60
CA PRO A 141 23.97 -2.98 -16.27
C PRO A 141 24.13 -4.30 -16.99
N VAL A 142 23.11 -5.14 -16.92
CA VAL A 142 23.02 -6.41 -17.67
C VAL A 142 21.73 -6.47 -18.45
N ILE A 143 21.76 -7.20 -19.57
CA ILE A 143 20.60 -7.53 -20.37
C ILE A 143 20.59 -9.02 -20.64
N TRP A 144 19.44 -9.56 -20.93
CA TRP A 144 19.25 -10.99 -21.18
C TRP A 144 18.69 -11.20 -22.59
N ALA A 145 19.19 -12.19 -23.27
CA ALA A 145 18.69 -12.61 -24.55
C ALA A 145 18.20 -14.07 -24.46
N LYS A 146 16.98 -14.34 -24.89
CA LYS A 146 16.37 -15.65 -24.87
C LYS A 146 16.15 -16.14 -26.29
N ASP A 147 16.65 -17.31 -26.65
CA ASP A 147 16.42 -17.93 -27.95
C ASP A 147 15.08 -18.70 -28.04
N CYS A 148 14.75 -19.19 -29.21
CA CYS A 148 13.52 -19.98 -29.45
C CYS A 148 13.53 -21.34 -28.74
N ASN A 149 14.68 -21.84 -28.30
CA ASN A 149 14.83 -23.08 -27.55
C ASN A 149 14.70 -22.87 -26.03
N GLY A 150 14.59 -21.60 -25.59
CA GLY A 150 14.48 -21.25 -24.19
C GLY A 150 15.81 -21.01 -23.48
N ASN A 151 16.94 -21.09 -24.18
CA ASN A 151 18.24 -20.77 -23.59
C ASN A 151 18.33 -19.25 -23.31
N ILE A 152 18.90 -18.90 -22.16
CA ILE A 152 19.08 -17.51 -21.74
C ILE A 152 20.57 -17.18 -21.72
N TYR A 153 20.92 -16.11 -22.40
CA TYR A 153 22.27 -15.56 -22.49
C TYR A 153 22.30 -14.23 -21.77
N THR A 154 23.29 -14.04 -20.91
CA THR A 154 23.49 -12.80 -20.16
C THR A 154 24.58 -11.97 -20.81
N PHE A 155 24.34 -10.67 -20.96
CA PHE A 155 25.29 -9.72 -21.50
C PHE A 155 25.53 -8.60 -20.50
N THR A 156 26.78 -8.27 -20.25
CA THR A 156 27.14 -7.03 -19.57
C THR A 156 27.09 -5.89 -20.57
N VAL A 157 26.63 -4.73 -20.09
CA VAL A 157 26.49 -3.52 -20.90
C VAL A 157 27.61 -2.57 -20.58
N GLY A 158 28.43 -2.27 -21.58
CA GLY A 158 29.47 -1.23 -21.52
C GLY A 158 29.09 -0.04 -22.39
N GLY A 159 29.92 0.98 -22.38
CA GLY A 159 29.70 2.21 -23.13
C GLY A 159 28.78 3.20 -22.41
N ASN A 160 28.26 4.15 -23.18
CA ASN A 160 27.42 5.23 -22.68
C ASN A 160 26.13 5.31 -23.50
N LYS A 161 25.17 6.07 -23.02
CA LYS A 161 23.90 6.35 -23.66
C LYS A 161 24.06 6.64 -25.16
N GLY A 162 23.37 5.87 -26.00
CA GLY A 162 23.42 5.94 -27.46
C GLY A 162 24.56 5.13 -28.11
N ASN A 163 25.59 4.68 -27.37
CA ASN A 163 26.71 3.88 -27.86
C ASN A 163 27.02 2.74 -26.91
N TYR A 164 26.08 1.80 -26.76
CA TYR A 164 26.25 0.64 -25.91
C TYR A 164 27.04 -0.47 -26.59
N THR A 165 27.85 -1.16 -25.81
CA THR A 165 28.52 -2.40 -26.19
C THR A 165 28.02 -3.53 -25.32
N TYR A 166 27.80 -4.70 -25.91
CA TYR A 166 27.24 -5.86 -25.21
C TYR A 166 28.24 -6.99 -25.24
N THR A 167 28.67 -7.43 -24.05
CA THR A 167 29.63 -8.52 -23.92
C THR A 167 28.98 -9.70 -23.24
N ILE A 168 28.95 -10.84 -23.92
CA ILE A 168 28.34 -12.07 -23.37
C ILE A 168 29.11 -12.59 -22.15
N VAL A 169 28.39 -13.04 -21.15
CA VAL A 169 28.96 -13.63 -19.94
C VAL A 169 29.03 -15.14 -20.11
N GLY A 170 30.21 -15.71 -19.94
CA GLY A 170 30.46 -17.15 -20.04
C GLY A 170 30.88 -17.60 -21.44
N GLU A 171 31.19 -18.89 -21.52
CA GLU A 171 31.61 -19.53 -22.77
C GLU A 171 30.39 -20.06 -23.53
N HIS A 172 30.14 -19.51 -24.71
CA HIS A 172 29.05 -19.94 -25.61
C HIS A 172 29.59 -20.05 -27.04
N THR A 173 29.03 -20.97 -27.80
CA THR A 173 29.34 -21.15 -29.23
C THR A 173 28.07 -21.01 -30.04
N PHE A 174 28.13 -20.27 -31.12
CA PHE A 174 27.04 -20.06 -32.04
C PHE A 174 27.47 -20.47 -33.44
N ASP A 175 26.86 -21.49 -33.99
CA ASP A 175 27.21 -22.01 -35.32
C ASP A 175 26.57 -21.15 -36.45
N ALA A 176 25.52 -20.41 -36.09
CA ALA A 176 24.82 -19.49 -36.97
C ALA A 176 24.23 -18.32 -36.17
N ASP A 177 23.82 -17.26 -36.87
CA ASP A 177 23.10 -16.15 -36.25
C ASP A 177 21.82 -16.66 -35.59
N THR A 178 21.72 -16.40 -34.29
CA THR A 178 20.59 -16.88 -33.47
C THR A 178 19.64 -15.72 -33.17
N SER A 179 18.37 -15.87 -33.60
CA SER A 179 17.32 -14.90 -33.27
C SER A 179 16.94 -15.01 -31.79
N VAL A 180 16.81 -13.87 -31.13
CA VAL A 180 16.56 -13.80 -29.68
C VAL A 180 15.54 -12.73 -29.33
N CYS A 181 14.81 -12.96 -28.24
CA CYS A 181 14.08 -11.91 -27.53
C CYS A 181 15.00 -11.31 -26.47
N ILE A 182 15.23 -10.03 -26.52
CA ILE A 182 16.13 -9.29 -25.65
C ILE A 182 15.30 -8.61 -24.55
N MET A 183 15.61 -8.93 -23.30
CA MET A 183 15.03 -8.28 -22.11
C MET A 183 16.07 -7.32 -21.56
N TYR A 184 15.70 -6.06 -21.41
CA TYR A 184 16.60 -5.02 -20.94
C TYR A 184 15.89 -3.99 -20.05
N PRO A 185 16.50 -3.57 -18.94
CA PRO A 185 15.95 -2.55 -18.07
C PRO A 185 16.32 -1.15 -18.58
N THR A 186 15.35 -0.26 -18.67
CA THR A 186 15.59 1.16 -18.95
C THR A 186 15.39 2.00 -17.71
N LYS A 187 16.15 3.09 -17.61
CA LYS A 187 16.05 4.03 -16.52
C LYS A 187 14.92 5.01 -16.77
N GLU A 188 14.01 5.08 -15.82
CA GLU A 188 12.90 6.01 -15.82
C GLU A 188 13.12 7.09 -14.76
N THR A 189 12.81 8.34 -15.10
CA THR A 189 13.05 9.50 -14.22
C THR A 189 11.78 10.12 -13.65
N ASN A 190 10.62 9.71 -14.16
CA ASN A 190 9.32 10.20 -13.71
C ASN A 190 8.53 9.01 -13.16
N CYS A 191 8.89 8.56 -11.97
CA CYS A 191 8.24 7.43 -11.33
C CYS A 191 8.05 7.66 -9.83
N GLU A 192 6.99 7.11 -9.31
CA GLU A 192 6.78 6.97 -7.87
C GLU A 192 7.42 5.67 -7.41
N GLN A 193 8.17 5.73 -6.32
CA GLN A 193 8.90 4.58 -5.80
C GLN A 193 8.65 4.39 -4.32
N LEU A 194 8.38 3.17 -3.92
CA LEU A 194 8.28 2.75 -2.54
C LEU A 194 9.25 1.60 -2.29
N ILE A 195 10.14 1.76 -1.31
CA ILE A 195 11.11 0.73 -0.94
C ILE A 195 10.60 0.01 0.30
N VAL A 196 10.26 -1.26 0.15
CA VAL A 196 9.87 -2.13 1.26
C VAL A 196 11.13 -2.71 1.90
N LYS A 197 11.39 -2.35 3.14
CA LYS A 197 12.54 -2.90 3.90
C LYS A 197 12.11 -4.18 4.63
N ALA A 198 13.09 -5.04 4.95
CA ALA A 198 12.83 -6.28 5.68
C ALA A 198 12.26 -6.07 7.09
N ALA A 199 12.58 -4.94 7.71
CA ALA A 199 11.99 -4.51 8.97
C ALA A 199 11.24 -3.19 8.74
N TYR A 200 9.95 -3.17 9.04
CA TYR A 200 9.10 -1.99 8.94
C TYR A 200 8.12 -1.94 10.11
N GLU A 201 7.62 -0.76 10.38
CA GLU A 201 6.60 -0.47 11.37
C GLU A 201 5.51 0.35 10.70
N PRO A 202 4.23 -0.08 10.80
CA PRO A 202 3.11 0.65 10.22
C PRO A 202 3.02 2.07 10.77
N ALA A 203 2.54 3.00 9.94
CA ALA A 203 2.37 4.37 10.35
C ALA A 203 1.26 4.51 11.39
N GLU A 204 1.51 5.35 12.40
CA GLU A 204 0.49 5.84 13.32
C GLU A 204 0.00 7.21 12.84
N PHE A 205 -1.32 7.39 12.82
CA PHE A 205 -1.95 8.63 12.37
C PHE A 205 -3.32 8.84 13.03
N SER A 206 -3.88 10.05 12.91
CA SER A 206 -5.27 10.31 13.28
C SER A 206 -6.19 9.96 12.13
N LEU A 207 -7.26 9.20 12.40
CA LEU A 207 -8.21 8.76 11.39
C LEU A 207 -9.59 9.39 11.63
N PHE A 208 -10.16 9.98 10.58
CA PHE A 208 -11.50 10.52 10.57
C PHE A 208 -12.36 9.77 9.56
N LEU A 209 -13.46 9.19 10.03
CA LEU A 209 -14.42 8.48 9.21
C LEU A 209 -15.70 9.28 9.12
N TYR A 210 -16.23 9.42 7.90
CA TYR A 210 -17.46 10.17 7.64
C TYR A 210 -18.48 9.27 6.95
N GLY A 211 -19.72 9.33 7.42
CA GLY A 211 -20.82 8.60 6.82
C GLY A 211 -22.13 9.36 6.90
N LYS A 212 -23.15 8.86 6.18
CA LYS A 212 -24.51 9.42 6.19
C LYS A 212 -25.40 8.63 7.12
N ILE A 213 -26.32 9.32 7.76
CA ILE A 213 -27.40 8.71 8.51
C ILE A 213 -28.75 9.06 7.88
N PHE A 214 -29.63 8.09 7.96
CA PHE A 214 -30.97 8.16 7.43
C PHE A 214 -31.99 7.98 8.55
N LYS A 215 -33.20 8.51 8.36
CA LYS A 215 -34.27 8.31 9.32
C LYS A 215 -34.76 6.86 9.27
N GLY A 216 -34.84 6.25 10.45
CA GLY A 216 -35.27 4.87 10.64
C GLY A 216 -36.79 4.73 10.82
N ASP A 217 -37.62 5.35 9.96
CA ASP A 217 -39.05 5.14 9.98
C ASP A 217 -39.38 3.85 9.26
N GLY A 218 -39.87 2.84 9.97
CA GLY A 218 -40.06 1.47 9.51
C GLY A 218 -40.95 1.25 8.26
N CYS A 219 -41.44 2.32 7.63
CA CYS A 219 -42.34 2.24 6.47
C CYS A 219 -41.79 2.91 5.18
N GLN A 220 -40.71 3.64 5.21
CA GLN A 220 -40.22 4.31 4.00
C GLN A 220 -38.71 4.07 3.75
N LYS A 221 -38.42 3.19 2.80
CA LYS A 221 -37.09 2.95 2.25
C LYS A 221 -36.68 4.01 1.22
N SER A 222 -36.99 5.28 1.44
CA SER A 222 -36.62 6.33 0.49
C SER A 222 -35.20 6.83 0.76
N LYS A 223 -34.32 6.77 -0.26
CA LYS A 223 -32.97 7.34 -0.23
C LYS A 223 -32.96 8.86 0.01
N SER A 224 -34.11 9.52 -0.04
CA SER A 224 -34.26 10.96 0.17
C SER A 224 -34.31 11.38 1.64
N ASN A 225 -34.32 10.46 2.59
CA ASN A 225 -34.45 10.76 4.02
C ASN A 225 -33.09 10.80 4.75
N LYS A 226 -32.06 11.34 4.10
CA LYS A 226 -30.83 11.72 4.81
C LYS A 226 -31.22 12.74 5.88
N VAL A 227 -30.90 12.46 7.13
CA VAL A 227 -31.20 13.34 8.28
C VAL A 227 -29.93 13.91 8.91
N GLY A 228 -28.76 13.50 8.43
CA GLY A 228 -27.51 14.01 8.95
C GLY A 228 -26.31 13.19 8.50
N THR A 229 -25.23 13.38 9.23
CA THR A 229 -23.95 12.69 9.07
C THR A 229 -23.49 12.16 10.41
N PHE A 230 -22.68 11.10 10.40
CA PHE A 230 -21.88 10.72 11.56
C PHE A 230 -20.40 10.88 11.25
N THR A 231 -19.64 11.19 12.28
CA THR A 231 -18.18 11.30 12.23
C THR A 231 -17.62 10.44 13.33
N ILE A 232 -16.58 9.69 13.01
CA ILE A 232 -15.79 8.95 13.99
C ILE A 232 -14.38 9.52 13.94
N GLU A 233 -13.94 10.08 15.05
CA GLU A 233 -12.62 10.65 15.25
C GLU A 233 -11.80 9.66 16.06
N ILE A 234 -10.71 9.15 15.49
CA ILE A 234 -9.78 8.23 16.15
C ILE A 234 -8.44 8.96 16.24
N PRO A 235 -8.09 9.52 17.39
CA PRO A 235 -6.89 10.35 17.54
C PRO A 235 -5.58 9.61 17.26
N ARG A 236 -5.53 8.31 17.60
CA ARG A 236 -4.38 7.44 17.37
C ARG A 236 -4.85 6.14 16.75
N PHE A 237 -4.51 5.94 15.50
CA PHE A 237 -4.82 4.74 14.74
C PHE A 237 -3.55 4.18 14.13
N GLN A 238 -3.35 2.89 14.23
CA GLN A 238 -2.22 2.20 13.63
C GLN A 238 -2.71 1.07 12.75
N LEU A 239 -2.20 1.01 11.53
CA LEU A 239 -2.49 -0.06 10.60
C LEU A 239 -1.83 -1.37 11.05
N ASP A 240 -2.40 -2.51 10.64
CA ASP A 240 -1.90 -3.84 11.01
C ASP A 240 -0.62 -4.24 10.27
N GLY A 241 -0.20 -3.46 9.27
CA GLY A 241 1.00 -3.74 8.47
C GLY A 241 0.84 -4.90 7.49
N THR A 242 -0.37 -5.42 7.32
CA THR A 242 -0.66 -6.48 6.36
C THR A 242 -1.08 -5.88 5.03
N VAL A 243 -0.39 -6.27 3.97
CA VAL A 243 -0.69 -5.84 2.62
C VAL A 243 -0.97 -7.05 1.75
N ASP A 244 -2.21 -7.18 1.31
CA ASP A 244 -2.62 -8.17 0.32
C ASP A 244 -2.87 -7.46 -1.02
N LEU A 245 -1.99 -7.69 -1.97
CA LEU A 245 -2.14 -7.16 -3.32
C LEU A 245 -2.55 -8.29 -4.27
N THR A 246 -3.83 -8.39 -4.54
CA THR A 246 -4.37 -9.38 -5.49
C THR A 246 -4.56 -8.73 -6.85
N MET A 247 -3.83 -9.23 -7.84
CA MET A 247 -3.97 -8.81 -9.23
C MET A 247 -4.75 -9.87 -10.00
N ASN A 248 -5.95 -9.54 -10.46
CA ASN A 248 -6.79 -10.44 -11.24
C ASN A 248 -7.20 -9.72 -12.55
N PRO A 249 -7.01 -10.31 -13.73
CA PRO A 249 -7.40 -9.68 -15.00
C PRO A 249 -8.91 -9.42 -15.13
N SER A 250 -9.75 -10.07 -14.33
CA SER A 250 -11.21 -9.93 -14.37
C SER A 250 -11.80 -9.00 -13.30
N SER A 251 -11.00 -8.49 -12.36
CA SER A 251 -11.47 -7.60 -11.30
C SER A 251 -10.42 -6.53 -10.97
N ALA A 252 -10.86 -5.33 -10.66
CA ALA A 252 -9.96 -4.30 -10.14
C ALA A 252 -9.37 -4.74 -8.78
N ALA A 253 -8.10 -4.43 -8.55
CA ALA A 253 -7.49 -4.61 -7.25
C ALA A 253 -8.13 -3.65 -6.23
N THR A 254 -8.45 -4.16 -5.06
CA THR A 254 -8.90 -3.36 -3.92
C THR A 254 -7.78 -3.26 -2.89
N THR A 255 -7.81 -2.22 -2.08
CA THR A 255 -6.84 -2.03 -1.00
C THR A 255 -7.54 -2.12 0.34
N SER A 256 -7.02 -2.98 1.23
CA SER A 256 -7.51 -3.08 2.60
C SER A 256 -6.67 -2.18 3.52
N LEU A 257 -7.37 -1.38 4.33
CA LEU A 257 -6.80 -0.49 5.34
C LEU A 257 -7.33 -0.94 6.70
N ASN A 258 -6.73 -1.99 7.23
CA ASN A 258 -7.13 -2.59 8.49
C ASN A 258 -6.19 -2.15 9.60
N GLY A 259 -6.74 -1.90 10.78
CA GLY A 259 -5.93 -1.48 11.91
C GLY A 259 -6.72 -1.33 13.19
N SER A 260 -6.03 -0.88 14.22
CA SER A 260 -6.55 -0.73 15.57
C SER A 260 -6.36 0.69 16.10
N ALA A 261 -7.34 1.17 16.84
CA ALA A 261 -7.20 2.39 17.61
C ALA A 261 -6.29 2.14 18.81
N LEU A 262 -5.36 3.04 19.04
CA LEU A 262 -4.53 3.06 20.23
C LEU A 262 -5.17 3.99 21.27
N ALA A 263 -5.06 3.60 22.52
CA ALA A 263 -5.58 4.40 23.61
C ALA A 263 -4.94 5.81 23.61
N TYR A 264 -5.78 6.83 23.68
CA TYR A 264 -5.40 8.23 23.76
C TYR A 264 -5.98 8.82 25.03
N GLY A 265 -5.18 9.44 25.84
CA GLY A 265 -5.67 10.07 27.05
C GLY A 265 -4.58 10.74 27.85
N CYS A 266 -4.96 11.77 28.58
CA CYS A 266 -4.08 12.56 29.42
C CYS A 266 -3.58 11.76 30.63
N THR A 267 -2.30 11.92 30.92
CA THR A 267 -1.64 11.47 32.15
C THR A 267 -2.21 12.11 33.44
N CYS A 268 -3.22 12.98 33.35
CA CYS A 268 -3.76 13.77 34.45
C CYS A 268 -5.12 13.27 34.98
N GLY A 269 -5.42 11.96 34.89
CA GLY A 269 -6.56 11.36 35.59
C GLY A 269 -7.86 11.24 34.80
N GLY A 270 -7.83 11.37 33.48
CA GLY A 270 -8.94 10.97 32.59
C GLY A 270 -8.79 9.51 32.16
N ASP A 271 -9.91 8.86 31.92
CA ASP A 271 -9.91 7.51 31.34
C ASP A 271 -9.40 7.59 29.87
N PRO A 272 -8.54 6.65 29.43
CA PRO A 272 -8.06 6.62 28.05
C PRO A 272 -9.23 6.36 27.08
N GLU A 273 -9.23 7.09 25.97
CA GLU A 273 -10.25 7.00 24.92
C GLU A 273 -9.66 6.40 23.66
N TYR A 274 -10.44 5.61 22.90
CA TYR A 274 -10.05 5.10 21.58
C TYR A 274 -10.56 5.98 20.45
N ALA A 275 -11.84 6.39 20.55
CA ALA A 275 -12.51 7.14 19.50
C ALA A 275 -13.68 7.96 20.04
N LYS A 276 -14.03 9.01 19.31
CA LYS A 276 -15.22 9.82 19.56
C LYS A 276 -16.19 9.67 18.39
N ILE A 277 -17.41 9.22 18.67
CA ILE A 277 -18.47 9.07 17.68
C ILE A 277 -19.44 10.23 17.85
N THR A 278 -19.61 11.02 16.79
CA THR A 278 -20.48 12.19 16.78
C THR A 278 -21.54 12.05 15.70
N VAL A 279 -22.79 12.29 16.07
CA VAL A 279 -23.93 12.33 15.15
C VAL A 279 -24.33 13.79 14.96
N ILE A 280 -24.28 14.28 13.72
CA ILE A 280 -24.64 15.63 13.34
C ILE A 280 -25.95 15.57 12.55
N LEU A 281 -27.00 16.15 13.11
CA LEU A 281 -28.30 16.23 12.44
C LEU A 281 -28.36 17.46 11.55
N ASP A 282 -28.84 17.29 10.33
CA ASP A 282 -29.11 18.40 9.43
C ASP A 282 -30.22 19.25 10.07
N LYS A 283 -30.06 20.59 10.07
CA LYS A 283 -31.11 21.47 10.55
C LYS A 283 -32.35 21.23 9.68
N GLN A 284 -33.46 20.86 10.31
CA GLN A 284 -34.73 20.84 9.61
C GLN A 284 -35.01 22.27 9.14
N ALA A 285 -35.10 22.45 7.81
CA ALA A 285 -35.48 23.72 7.19
C ALA A 285 -36.97 23.98 7.38
#